data_db44d6dac64e997bc1d50dbc76cfd09b
#
_entry.id   db44d6dac64e997bc1d50dbc76cfd09b
#
_cell.length_a   1.000
_cell.length_b   1.000
_cell.length_c   1.000
_cell.angle_alpha   90.00
_cell.angle_beta   90.00
_cell.angle_gamma   90.00
#
_symmetry.space_group_name_H-M   'P 1'
#
loop_
_entity.id
_entity.type
_entity.pdbx_description
1 polymer ?
#
loop_
_entity_poly.entity_id
_entity_poly.type
_entity_poly.pdbx_seq_one_letter_code
_entity_poly.pdbx_strand_id
1 'polypeptide(L)'
;MYCFTPYANENQLKSNADNYNVELISNDKTIHRTEWKITRADGVYIYSLIKAGNDYHLRLDGEYEKFYCVFSMIDGDICIECGERDGKKLKAASRLKAFSQIVMSMWGLMQVGKIS
;
A
#
# COMPACT_ATOMS: atom_id res chain seq x y z
N MET A 1 12.98 5.89 -7.90
CA MET A 1 12.08 4.76 -7.61
C MET A 1 12.80 3.74 -6.74
N TYR A 2 12.17 3.28 -5.69
CA TYR A 2 12.74 2.30 -4.77
C TYR A 2 12.08 0.95 -5.00
N CYS A 3 12.87 -0.10 -5.27
CA CYS A 3 12.36 -1.44 -5.51
C CYS A 3 12.92 -2.42 -4.46
N PHE A 4 12.10 -3.37 -4.04
CA PHE A 4 12.51 -4.38 -3.06
C PHE A 4 11.80 -5.71 -3.34
N THR A 5 12.44 -6.79 -2.93
CA THR A 5 11.88 -8.13 -3.04
C THR A 5 10.80 -8.33 -1.98
N PRO A 6 9.60 -8.82 -2.35
CA PRO A 6 8.56 -9.12 -1.37
C PRO A 6 8.93 -10.32 -0.48
N TYR A 7 8.03 -10.62 0.47
CA TYR A 7 8.25 -11.68 1.45
C TYR A 7 8.69 -13.00 0.84
N ALA A 8 9.73 -13.59 1.41
CA ALA A 8 10.19 -14.92 1.06
C ALA A 8 9.41 -16.05 1.80
N ASN A 9 8.58 -15.70 2.79
CA ASN A 9 7.95 -16.64 3.70
C ASN A 9 6.46 -16.37 3.84
N GLU A 10 5.63 -17.36 3.49
CA GLU A 10 4.17 -17.25 3.58
C GLU A 10 3.65 -17.03 5.01
N ASN A 11 4.34 -17.55 6.02
CA ASN A 11 3.91 -17.38 7.42
C ASN A 11 4.01 -15.93 7.87
N GLN A 12 5.06 -15.24 7.50
CA GLN A 12 5.20 -13.81 7.78
C GLN A 12 4.13 -12.99 7.06
N LEU A 13 3.84 -13.35 5.84
CA LEU A 13 2.84 -12.71 5.01
C LEU A 13 1.45 -12.83 5.65
N LYS A 14 1.05 -14.01 6.07
CA LYS A 14 -0.23 -14.25 6.75
C LYS A 14 -0.32 -13.55 8.09
N SER A 15 0.74 -13.60 8.88
CA SER A 15 0.81 -12.95 10.19
C SER A 15 0.61 -11.45 10.07
N ASN A 16 1.25 -10.81 9.09
CA ASN A 16 1.06 -9.38 8.85
C ASN A 16 -0.36 -9.07 8.35
N ALA A 17 -0.91 -9.90 7.48
CA ALA A 17 -2.25 -9.71 6.94
C ALA A 17 -3.33 -9.74 8.03
N ASP A 18 -3.15 -10.56 9.07
CA ASP A 18 -4.10 -10.68 10.18
C ASP A 18 -4.18 -9.40 11.03
N ASN A 19 -3.20 -8.52 10.93
CA ASN A 19 -3.18 -7.25 11.66
C ASN A 19 -3.97 -6.13 10.99
N TYR A 20 -4.63 -6.41 9.87
CA TYR A 20 -5.36 -5.39 9.10
C TYR A 20 -6.79 -5.82 8.82
N ASN A 21 -7.70 -4.85 8.86
CA ASN A 21 -9.08 -4.98 8.41
C ASN A 21 -9.25 -4.21 7.11
N VAL A 22 -9.93 -4.83 6.14
CA VAL A 22 -10.12 -4.27 4.79
C VAL A 22 -11.60 -4.07 4.54
N GLU A 23 -11.97 -2.88 4.07
CA GLU A 23 -13.33 -2.52 3.69
C GLU A 23 -13.34 -1.96 2.27
N LEU A 24 -14.15 -2.52 1.40
CA LEU A 24 -14.35 -2.00 0.05
C LEU A 24 -15.19 -0.73 0.11
N ILE A 25 -14.65 0.38 -0.36
CA ILE A 25 -15.34 1.68 -0.38
C ILE A 25 -16.05 1.90 -1.70
N SER A 26 -15.36 1.65 -2.82
CA SER A 26 -15.93 1.82 -4.15
C SER A 26 -15.26 0.93 -5.17
N ASN A 27 -16.01 0.53 -6.19
CA ASN A 27 -15.50 -0.24 -7.32
C ASN A 27 -16.18 0.28 -8.60
N ASP A 28 -15.50 1.17 -9.30
CA ASP A 28 -15.99 1.75 -10.55
C ASP A 28 -15.30 1.06 -11.74
N LYS A 29 -16.04 0.17 -12.39
CA LYS A 29 -15.53 -0.61 -13.52
C LYS A 29 -15.36 0.23 -14.79
N THR A 30 -16.07 1.34 -14.91
CA THR A 30 -15.98 2.20 -16.10
C THR A 30 -14.65 2.92 -16.20
N ILE A 31 -14.08 3.30 -15.08
CA ILE A 31 -12.78 3.98 -15.01
C ILE A 31 -11.67 3.08 -14.47
N HIS A 32 -11.96 1.80 -14.29
CA HIS A 32 -11.00 0.82 -13.74
C HIS A 32 -10.37 1.27 -12.42
N ARG A 33 -11.22 1.78 -11.50
CA ARG A 33 -10.78 2.30 -10.22
C ARG A 33 -11.50 1.60 -9.07
N THR A 34 -10.73 1.04 -8.16
CA THR A 34 -11.24 0.41 -6.95
C THR A 34 -10.56 1.04 -5.74
N GLU A 35 -11.34 1.29 -4.68
CA GLU A 35 -10.84 1.92 -3.46
C GLU A 35 -11.21 1.09 -2.24
N TRP A 36 -10.25 0.86 -1.37
CA TRP A 36 -10.43 0.17 -0.09
C TRP A 36 -9.96 1.06 1.05
N LYS A 37 -10.67 0.95 2.17
CA LYS A 37 -10.22 1.47 3.46
C LYS A 37 -9.57 0.33 4.23
N ILE A 38 -8.35 0.54 4.67
CA ILE A 38 -7.58 -0.46 5.40
C ILE A 38 -7.25 0.12 6.76
N THR A 39 -7.68 -0.60 7.80
CA THR A 39 -7.46 -0.18 9.19
C THR A 39 -6.58 -1.21 9.87
N ARG A 40 -5.50 -0.75 10.54
CA ARG A 40 -4.69 -1.62 11.37
C ARG A 40 -5.51 -2.06 12.59
N ALA A 41 -5.32 -3.31 13.02
CA ALA A 41 -6.12 -3.91 14.10
C ALA A 41 -6.07 -3.14 15.42
N ASP A 42 -4.99 -2.40 15.68
CA ASP A 42 -4.88 -1.52 16.85
C ASP A 42 -5.68 -0.22 16.72
N GLY A 43 -6.23 0.05 15.53
CA GLY A 43 -7.04 1.24 15.26
C GLY A 43 -6.27 2.56 15.14
N VAL A 44 -4.95 2.52 15.24
CA VAL A 44 -4.11 3.74 15.24
C VAL A 44 -3.98 4.33 13.86
N TYR A 45 -3.87 3.49 12.83
CA TYR A 45 -3.65 3.95 11.47
C TYR A 45 -4.74 3.48 10.52
N ILE A 46 -5.15 4.41 9.66
CA ILE A 46 -6.11 4.17 8.59
C ILE A 46 -5.42 4.51 7.27
N TYR A 47 -5.54 3.60 6.32
CA TYR A 47 -4.95 3.76 4.99
C TYR A 47 -6.05 3.70 3.93
N SER A 48 -5.86 4.46 2.85
CA SER A 48 -6.68 4.32 1.64
C SER A 48 -5.82 3.69 0.55
N LEU A 49 -6.27 2.57 0.03
CA LEU A 49 -5.64 1.90 -1.10
C LEU A 49 -6.53 2.05 -2.33
N ILE A 50 -5.95 2.56 -3.40
CA ILE A 50 -6.66 2.76 -4.66
C ILE A 50 -5.92 2.00 -5.75
N LYS A 51 -6.63 1.10 -6.43
CA LYS A 51 -6.14 0.46 -7.65
C LYS A 51 -6.67 1.25 -8.85
N ALA A 52 -5.78 1.81 -9.65
CA ALA A 52 -6.11 2.53 -10.87
C ALA A 52 -5.35 1.88 -12.03
N GLY A 53 -6.04 1.14 -12.87
CA GLY A 53 -5.40 0.31 -13.90
C GLY A 53 -4.52 -0.75 -13.27
N ASN A 54 -3.22 -0.72 -13.57
CA ASN A 54 -2.24 -1.67 -13.02
C ASN A 54 -1.48 -1.11 -11.81
N ASP A 55 -1.71 0.14 -11.44
CA ASP A 55 -1.00 0.81 -10.36
C ASP A 55 -1.81 0.83 -9.08
N TYR A 56 -1.11 0.78 -7.95
CA TYR A 56 -1.69 0.92 -6.63
C TYR A 56 -1.22 2.22 -6.00
N HIS A 57 -2.17 3.01 -5.52
CA HIS A 57 -1.90 4.26 -4.82
C HIS A 57 -2.25 4.08 -3.36
N LEU A 58 -1.28 4.25 -2.48
CA LEU A 58 -1.46 4.16 -1.05
C LEU A 58 -1.43 5.56 -0.45
N ARG A 59 -2.53 5.94 0.18
CA ARG A 59 -2.64 7.16 0.95
C ARG A 59 -2.63 6.83 2.43
N LEU A 60 -1.80 7.53 3.18
CA LEU A 60 -1.67 7.35 4.63
C LEU A 60 -2.43 8.46 5.32
N ASP A 61 -3.40 8.10 6.16
CA ASP A 61 -4.19 9.04 6.94
C ASP A 61 -3.59 9.25 8.33
N GLY A 62 -4.00 10.30 9.02
CA GLY A 62 -3.46 10.68 10.32
C GLY A 62 -2.11 11.40 10.20
N GLU A 63 -1.10 10.91 10.90
CA GLU A 63 0.24 11.51 10.90
C GLU A 63 0.85 11.62 9.50
N TYR A 64 0.50 10.71 8.61
CA TYR A 64 1.03 10.62 7.25
C TYR A 64 0.07 11.11 6.18
N GLU A 65 -0.98 11.85 6.53
CA GLU A 65 -1.99 12.31 5.57
C GLU A 65 -1.44 13.17 4.41
N LYS A 66 -0.27 13.77 4.61
CA LYS A 66 0.41 14.58 3.59
C LYS A 66 1.16 13.75 2.55
N PHE A 67 1.32 12.46 2.81
CA PHE A 67 2.14 11.58 1.97
C PHE A 67 1.28 10.60 1.21
N TYR A 68 1.74 10.25 0.04
CA TYR A 68 1.17 9.16 -0.74
C TYR A 68 2.29 8.35 -1.39
N CYS A 69 2.01 7.10 -1.68
CA CYS A 69 2.93 6.23 -2.41
C CYS A 69 2.20 5.59 -3.58
N VAL A 70 2.89 5.47 -4.69
CA VAL A 70 2.46 4.66 -5.83
C VAL A 70 3.37 3.45 -5.88
N PHE A 71 2.80 2.27 -5.99
CA PHE A 71 3.59 1.05 -6.10
C PHE A 71 3.03 0.13 -7.18
N SER A 72 3.92 -0.64 -7.77
CA SER A 72 3.61 -1.60 -8.82
C SER A 72 4.51 -2.83 -8.69
N MET A 73 4.09 -3.93 -9.28
CA MET A 73 4.90 -5.14 -9.36
C MET A 73 5.66 -5.13 -10.68
N ILE A 74 6.99 -5.14 -10.60
CA ILE A 74 7.86 -5.15 -11.79
C ILE A 74 8.86 -6.29 -11.63
N ASP A 75 8.79 -7.27 -12.53
CA ASP A 75 9.70 -8.42 -12.55
C ASP A 75 9.81 -9.16 -11.21
N GLY A 76 8.70 -9.28 -10.50
CA GLY A 76 8.65 -9.96 -9.22
C GLY A 76 9.02 -9.09 -8.02
N ASP A 77 9.49 -7.88 -8.22
CA ASP A 77 9.77 -6.92 -7.17
C ASP A 77 8.64 -5.91 -7.01
N ILE A 78 8.51 -5.39 -5.80
CA ILE A 78 7.62 -4.25 -5.53
C ILE A 78 8.44 -2.98 -5.71
N CYS A 79 8.00 -2.10 -6.60
CA CYS A 79 8.63 -0.81 -6.84
C CYS A 79 7.72 0.31 -6.36
N ILE A 80 8.24 1.19 -5.52
CA ILE A 80 7.48 2.28 -4.93
C ILE A 80 8.09 3.63 -5.27
N GLU A 81 7.21 4.61 -5.42
CA GLU A 81 7.57 6.01 -5.53
C GLU A 81 6.66 6.78 -4.58
N CYS A 82 7.24 7.52 -3.63
CA CYS A 82 6.48 8.26 -2.63
C CYS A 82 6.71 9.76 -2.80
N GLY A 83 5.67 10.52 -2.44
CA GLY A 83 5.72 11.97 -2.53
C GLY A 83 4.85 12.63 -1.49
N GLU A 84 4.92 13.95 -1.44
CA GLU A 84 4.03 14.78 -0.65
C GLU A 84 2.78 15.13 -1.47
N ARG A 85 1.70 15.45 -0.77
CA ARG A 85 0.41 15.78 -1.39
C ARG A 85 0.47 16.95 -2.39
N ASP A 86 1.45 17.83 -2.23
CA ASP A 86 1.70 18.96 -3.14
C ASP A 86 2.52 18.60 -4.39
N GLY A 87 2.81 17.32 -4.60
CA GLY A 87 3.53 16.82 -5.78
C GLY A 87 5.04 16.74 -5.63
N LYS A 88 5.60 17.08 -4.47
CA LYS A 88 7.04 16.96 -4.23
C LYS A 88 7.43 15.52 -3.98
N LYS A 89 8.47 15.05 -4.63
CA LYS A 89 9.00 13.69 -4.40
C LYS A 89 9.71 13.61 -3.06
N LEU A 90 9.48 12.52 -2.32
CA LEU A 90 10.25 12.22 -1.12
C LEU A 90 11.65 11.77 -1.52
N LYS A 91 12.65 12.50 -1.05
CA LYS A 91 14.05 12.20 -1.33
C LYS A 91 14.76 11.49 -0.16
N ALA A 92 14.15 11.47 1.02
CA ALA A 92 14.76 10.89 2.21
C ALA A 92 14.67 9.36 2.17
N ALA A 93 15.81 8.68 2.04
CA ALA A 93 15.89 7.23 1.97
C ALA A 93 15.28 6.53 3.19
N SER A 94 15.38 7.13 4.38
CA SER A 94 14.79 6.60 5.61
C SER A 94 13.26 6.55 5.54
N ARG A 95 12.62 7.55 4.95
CA ARG A 95 11.16 7.59 4.78
C ARG A 95 10.68 6.58 3.74
N LEU A 96 11.40 6.45 2.62
CA LEU A 96 11.11 5.43 1.62
C LEU A 96 11.17 4.02 2.22
N LYS A 97 12.15 3.78 3.09
CA LYS A 97 12.29 2.50 3.78
C LYS A 97 11.13 2.24 4.75
N ALA A 98 10.67 3.26 5.46
CA ALA A 98 9.50 3.16 6.35
C ALA A 98 8.23 2.87 5.55
N PHE A 99 8.02 3.57 4.43
CA PHE A 99 6.87 3.34 3.56
C PHE A 99 6.92 1.98 2.85
N SER A 100 8.10 1.45 2.57
CA SER A 100 8.23 0.12 1.98
C SER A 100 7.65 -0.98 2.87
N GLN A 101 7.73 -0.83 4.19
CA GLN A 101 7.12 -1.75 5.14
C GLN A 101 5.59 -1.75 5.01
N ILE A 102 4.99 -0.58 4.87
CA ILE A 102 3.55 -0.43 4.71
C ILE A 102 3.09 -0.99 3.37
N VAL A 103 3.79 -0.67 2.29
CA VAL A 103 3.51 -1.19 0.95
C VAL A 103 3.63 -2.71 0.92
N MET A 104 4.62 -3.27 1.61
CA MET A 104 4.79 -4.71 1.72
C MET A 104 3.61 -5.36 2.46
N SER A 105 3.09 -4.71 3.50
CA SER A 105 1.88 -5.17 4.19
C SER A 105 0.67 -5.15 3.26
N MET A 106 0.49 -4.10 2.47
CA MET A 106 -0.61 -4.03 1.49
C MET A 106 -0.48 -5.10 0.41
N TRP A 107 0.73 -5.34 -0.07
CA TRP A 107 1.00 -6.42 -1.02
C TRP A 107 0.64 -7.78 -0.40
N GLY A 108 1.00 -7.99 0.86
CA GLY A 108 0.63 -9.20 1.61
C GLY A 108 -0.89 -9.42 1.69
N LEU A 109 -1.65 -8.34 1.92
CA LEU A 109 -3.12 -8.41 1.92
C LEU A 109 -3.68 -8.87 0.57
N MET A 110 -3.06 -8.44 -0.52
CA MET A 110 -3.45 -8.89 -1.87
C MET A 110 -3.15 -10.37 -2.08
N GLN A 111 -2.00 -10.86 -1.62
CA GLN A 111 -1.60 -12.25 -1.78
C GLN A 111 -2.46 -13.23 -0.97
N VAL A 112 -2.94 -12.84 0.21
CA VAL A 112 -3.85 -13.67 1.02
C VAL A 112 -5.33 -13.51 0.65
N GLY A 113 -5.64 -12.69 -0.34
CA GLY A 113 -7.01 -12.52 -0.85
C GLY A 113 -7.90 -11.57 -0.06
N LYS A 114 -7.38 -10.81 0.91
CA LYS A 114 -8.15 -9.78 1.60
C LYS A 114 -8.46 -8.59 0.69
N ILE A 115 -7.61 -8.34 -0.29
CA ILE A 115 -7.78 -7.33 -1.32
C ILE A 115 -7.77 -8.05 -2.66
N SER A 116 -8.82 -7.91 -3.43
CA SER A 116 -8.97 -8.55 -4.74
C SER A 116 -8.98 -7.53 -5.88
#